data_1b076531c9a5bb18afae82a8e0b54002
#
_entry.id   1b076531c9a5bb18afae82a8e0b54002
#
_cell.length_a   1.000
_cell.length_b   1.000
_cell.length_c   1.000
_cell.angle_alpha   90.00
_cell.angle_beta   90.00
_cell.angle_gamma   90.00
#
_symmetry.space_group_name_H-M   'P 1'
#
loop_
_entity.id
_entity.type
_entity.pdbx_description
1 polymer ?
#
loop_
_entity_poly.entity_id
_entity_poly.type
_entity_poly.pdbx_seq_one_letter_code
_entity_poly.pdbx_strand_id
1 'polypeptide(L)'
;MKTQRHAAILRVIRRETVKNQEQLRALLSAEGFDVTQATLSRDIRELGLAKVAAPDGASHYAPPPEGTAAIHPTLEQLLPTMLVSVEGVGPLLVLKTATGAAQSLGVALDGAGWTDVLGTIAGDDALLVIARSERARRAVQTRLEELAGLP
;
A
#
# COMPACT_ATOMS: atom_id res chain seq x y z
N MET A 1 10.80 1.59 14.59
CA MET A 1 9.83 1.85 15.68
C MET A 1 8.38 1.79 15.20
N LYS A 2 7.93 2.61 14.27
CA LYS A 2 6.52 2.62 13.79
C LYS A 2 6.13 1.28 13.15
N THR A 3 6.93 0.75 12.24
CA THR A 3 6.67 -0.52 11.54
C THR A 3 6.57 -1.71 12.50
N GLN A 4 7.43 -1.77 13.51
CA GLN A 4 7.40 -2.82 14.53
C GLN A 4 6.13 -2.72 15.39
N ARG A 5 5.73 -1.49 15.74
CA ARG A 5 4.50 -1.25 16.50
C ARG A 5 3.26 -1.63 15.69
N HIS A 6 3.20 -1.29 14.40
CA HIS A 6 2.11 -1.71 13.51
C HIS A 6 2.00 -3.23 13.38
N ALA A 7 3.13 -3.92 13.25
CA ALA A 7 3.16 -5.38 13.25
C ALA A 7 2.66 -5.97 14.58
N ALA A 8 3.04 -5.36 15.72
CA ALA A 8 2.55 -5.77 17.03
C ALA A 8 1.03 -5.57 17.18
N ILE A 9 0.49 -4.43 16.73
CA ILE A 9 -0.96 -4.17 16.74
C ILE A 9 -1.70 -5.25 15.96
N LEU A 10 -1.29 -5.54 14.73
CA LEU A 10 -1.93 -6.56 13.91
C LEU A 10 -1.84 -7.96 14.53
N ARG A 11 -0.71 -8.30 15.12
CA ARG A 11 -0.51 -9.58 15.82
C ARG A 11 -1.45 -9.72 17.03
N VAL A 12 -1.54 -8.69 17.85
CA VAL A 12 -2.41 -8.66 19.03
C VAL A 12 -3.88 -8.82 18.63
N ILE A 13 -4.33 -8.08 17.63
CA ILE A 13 -5.72 -8.14 17.14
C ILE A 13 -6.08 -9.50 16.54
N ARG A 14 -5.13 -10.19 15.92
CA ARG A 14 -5.35 -11.55 15.39
C ARG A 14 -5.39 -12.60 16.50
N ARG A 15 -4.66 -12.39 17.58
CA ARG A 15 -4.54 -13.34 18.70
C ARG A 15 -5.65 -13.18 19.72
N GLU A 16 -6.12 -11.95 19.96
CA GLU A 16 -7.04 -11.62 21.03
C GLU A 16 -8.19 -10.74 20.54
N THR A 17 -9.35 -10.90 21.18
CA THR A 17 -10.51 -10.03 20.90
C THR A 17 -10.34 -8.70 21.61
N VAL A 18 -9.98 -7.66 20.89
CA VAL A 18 -9.74 -6.32 21.43
C VAL A 18 -10.96 -5.45 21.23
N LYS A 19 -11.60 -5.04 22.32
CA LYS A 19 -12.88 -4.31 22.29
C LYS A 19 -12.73 -2.79 22.24
N ASN A 20 -11.64 -2.26 22.77
CA ASN A 20 -11.40 -0.83 22.84
C ASN A 20 -9.90 -0.47 22.77
N GLN A 21 -9.62 0.82 22.62
CA GLN A 21 -8.24 1.32 22.52
C GLN A 21 -7.45 1.15 23.82
N GLU A 22 -8.11 1.22 24.97
CA GLU A 22 -7.47 1.06 26.27
C GLU A 22 -6.96 -0.37 26.46
N GLN A 23 -7.75 -1.36 26.09
CA GLN A 23 -7.34 -2.77 26.09
C GLN A 23 -6.18 -3.00 25.11
N LEU A 24 -6.26 -2.43 23.90
CA LEU A 24 -5.18 -2.55 22.92
C LEU A 24 -3.87 -1.93 23.44
N ARG A 25 -3.97 -0.78 24.09
CA ARG A 25 -2.83 -0.11 24.70
C ARG A 25 -2.18 -0.95 25.79
N ALA A 26 -2.98 -1.56 26.67
CA ALA A 26 -2.48 -2.44 27.72
C ALA A 26 -1.78 -3.67 27.15
N LEU A 27 -2.32 -4.30 26.12
CA LEU A 27 -1.70 -5.45 25.45
C LEU A 27 -0.40 -5.09 24.74
N LEU A 28 -0.33 -3.93 24.11
CA LEU A 28 0.90 -3.43 23.49
C LEU A 28 1.98 -3.11 24.52
N SER A 29 1.58 -2.53 25.66
CA SER A 29 2.52 -2.27 26.78
C SER A 29 3.11 -3.58 27.32
N ALA A 30 2.33 -4.64 27.42
CA ALA A 30 2.80 -5.96 27.79
C ALA A 30 3.81 -6.56 26.80
N GLU A 31 3.73 -6.17 25.51
CA GLU A 31 4.70 -6.54 24.48
C GLU A 31 5.90 -5.56 24.36
N GLY A 32 6.00 -4.60 25.27
CA GLY A 32 7.11 -3.62 25.32
C GLY A 32 6.89 -2.37 24.47
N PHE A 33 5.67 -2.11 24.01
CA PHE A 33 5.31 -0.93 23.24
C PHE A 33 4.45 0.04 24.06
N ASP A 34 5.11 1.01 24.71
CA ASP A 34 4.39 2.10 25.39
C ASP A 34 3.98 3.18 24.37
N VAL A 35 2.69 3.36 24.22
CA VAL A 35 2.12 4.32 23.28
C VAL A 35 1.10 5.24 23.97
N THR A 36 1.04 6.49 23.51
CA THR A 36 -0.02 7.42 23.91
C THR A 36 -1.31 7.08 23.16
N GLN A 37 -2.46 7.49 23.71
CA GLN A 37 -3.75 7.34 23.05
C GLN A 37 -3.75 8.02 21.67
N ALA A 38 -3.16 9.21 21.55
CA ALA A 38 -3.09 9.93 20.27
C ALA A 38 -2.30 9.15 19.22
N THR A 39 -1.17 8.57 19.59
CA THR A 39 -0.36 7.74 18.69
C THR A 39 -1.11 6.48 18.27
N LEU A 40 -1.73 5.79 19.23
CA LEU A 40 -2.50 4.58 18.95
C LEU A 40 -3.71 4.86 18.05
N SER A 41 -4.40 5.97 18.29
CA SER A 41 -5.54 6.38 17.45
C SER A 41 -5.12 6.64 15.99
N ARG A 42 -3.93 7.22 15.78
CA ARG A 42 -3.36 7.40 14.43
C ARG A 42 -2.97 6.06 13.80
N ASP A 43 -2.34 5.19 14.56
CA ASP A 43 -1.94 3.86 14.08
C ASP A 43 -3.16 3.02 13.65
N ILE A 44 -4.22 3.04 14.44
CA ILE A 44 -5.49 2.36 14.12
C ILE A 44 -6.06 2.86 12.79
N ARG A 45 -6.04 4.18 12.58
CA ARG A 45 -6.53 4.80 11.34
C ARG A 45 -5.64 4.46 10.14
N GLU A 46 -4.33 4.52 10.32
CA GLU A 46 -3.37 4.20 9.25
C GLU A 46 -3.42 2.72 8.84
N LEU A 47 -3.65 1.82 9.80
CA LEU A 47 -3.82 0.39 9.54
C LEU A 47 -5.20 0.01 9.00
N GLY A 48 -6.13 0.97 8.92
CA GLY A 48 -7.47 0.70 8.43
C GLY A 48 -8.29 -0.24 9.34
N LEU A 49 -7.97 -0.28 10.63
CA LEU A 49 -8.70 -1.12 11.59
C LEU A 49 -10.10 -0.57 11.82
N ALA A 50 -11.09 -1.43 11.74
CA ALA A 50 -12.48 -1.09 11.99
C ALA A 50 -13.03 -1.88 13.17
N LYS A 51 -14.02 -1.32 13.87
CA LYS A 51 -14.82 -2.06 14.84
C LYS A 51 -15.88 -2.88 14.11
N VAL A 52 -15.87 -4.17 14.32
CA VAL A 52 -16.81 -5.12 13.75
C VAL A 52 -17.72 -5.63 14.86
N ALA A 53 -19.03 -5.67 14.60
CA ALA A 53 -19.99 -6.24 15.55
C ALA A 53 -19.85 -7.77 15.58
N ALA A 54 -19.72 -8.32 16.78
CA ALA A 54 -19.81 -9.76 16.99
C ALA A 54 -21.27 -10.21 17.11
N PRO A 55 -21.56 -11.52 16.91
CA PRO A 55 -22.92 -12.05 17.04
C PRO A 55 -23.57 -11.81 18.42
N ASP A 56 -22.76 -11.60 19.46
CA ASP A 56 -23.20 -11.28 20.83
C ASP A 56 -23.54 -9.81 21.08
N GLY A 57 -23.46 -8.96 20.04
CA GLY A 57 -23.69 -7.52 20.12
C GLY A 57 -22.49 -6.70 20.60
N ALA A 58 -21.39 -7.34 21.00
CA ALA A 58 -20.14 -6.66 21.32
C ALA A 58 -19.40 -6.26 20.03
N SER A 59 -18.66 -5.15 20.06
CA SER A 59 -17.79 -4.77 18.95
C SER A 59 -16.33 -4.98 19.32
N HIS A 60 -15.53 -5.37 18.36
CA HIS A 60 -14.08 -5.55 18.52
C HIS A 60 -13.33 -5.04 17.29
N TYR A 61 -12.05 -4.69 17.47
CA TYR A 61 -11.20 -4.34 16.37
C TYR A 61 -10.86 -5.57 15.54
N ALA A 62 -11.04 -5.45 14.23
CA ALA A 62 -10.61 -6.46 13.27
C ALA A 62 -9.61 -5.85 12.30
N PRO A 63 -8.62 -6.62 11.83
CA PRO A 63 -7.83 -6.20 10.68
C PRO A 63 -8.76 -6.04 9.49
N PRO A 64 -8.40 -5.17 8.52
CA PRO A 64 -9.14 -5.15 7.25
C PRO A 64 -9.22 -6.59 6.73
N PRO A 65 -10.37 -7.05 6.22
CA PRO A 65 -10.48 -8.36 5.63
C PRO A 65 -9.34 -8.54 4.62
N GLU A 66 -8.68 -9.69 4.63
CA GLU A 66 -7.68 -10.02 3.61
C GLU A 66 -8.38 -9.95 2.25
N GLY A 67 -8.03 -8.94 1.44
CA GLY A 67 -8.71 -8.60 0.19
C GLY A 67 -9.45 -7.25 0.19
N THR A 68 -9.63 -6.58 1.33
CA THR A 68 -9.92 -5.14 1.40
C THR A 68 -8.68 -4.35 1.86
N ALA A 69 -7.52 -4.66 1.34
CA ALA A 69 -6.62 -3.57 0.98
C ALA A 69 -7.54 -2.59 0.23
N ALA A 70 -7.55 -1.31 0.63
CA ALA A 70 -8.32 -0.30 -0.07
C ALA A 70 -8.33 -0.69 -1.54
N ILE A 71 -9.52 -0.77 -2.17
CA ILE A 71 -9.63 -1.22 -3.56
C ILE A 71 -8.85 -0.19 -4.35
N HIS A 72 -7.53 -0.36 -4.35
CA HIS A 72 -6.67 0.41 -5.22
C HIS A 72 -6.92 -0.14 -6.61
N PRO A 73 -7.33 0.72 -7.54
CA PRO A 73 -7.50 0.30 -8.91
C PRO A 73 -6.23 -0.43 -9.37
N THR A 74 -6.39 -1.51 -10.09
CA THR A 74 -5.25 -2.27 -10.60
C THR A 74 -4.55 -1.51 -11.73
N LEU A 75 -3.33 -1.91 -12.07
CA LEU A 75 -2.60 -1.34 -13.20
C LEU A 75 -3.41 -1.41 -14.49
N GLU A 76 -4.07 -2.52 -14.75
CA GLU A 76 -4.91 -2.74 -15.93
C GLU A 76 -6.06 -1.73 -16.03
N GLN A 77 -6.56 -1.27 -14.88
CA GLN A 77 -7.62 -0.25 -14.83
C GLN A 77 -7.09 1.17 -14.99
N LEU A 78 -5.90 1.46 -14.44
CA LEU A 78 -5.35 2.82 -14.42
C LEU A 78 -4.58 3.18 -15.69
N LEU A 79 -3.76 2.26 -16.21
CA LEU A 79 -2.85 2.55 -17.31
C LEU A 79 -3.55 3.10 -18.55
N PRO A 80 -4.66 2.53 -19.05
CA PRO A 80 -5.30 3.04 -20.26
C PRO A 80 -5.82 4.47 -20.14
N THR A 81 -6.12 4.93 -18.92
CA THR A 81 -6.72 6.24 -18.68
C THR A 81 -5.74 7.27 -18.16
N MET A 82 -4.67 6.85 -17.50
CA MET A 82 -3.75 7.75 -16.79
C MET A 82 -2.39 7.88 -17.45
N LEU A 83 -1.93 6.87 -18.18
CA LEU A 83 -0.61 6.87 -18.79
C LEU A 83 -0.62 7.68 -20.09
N VAL A 84 0.28 8.68 -20.17
CA VAL A 84 0.45 9.53 -21.37
C VAL A 84 1.60 9.04 -22.24
N SER A 85 2.76 8.77 -21.63
CA SER A 85 3.94 8.27 -22.33
C SER A 85 4.87 7.52 -21.42
N VAL A 86 5.74 6.72 -22.01
CA VAL A 86 6.76 5.92 -21.33
C VAL A 86 8.09 6.12 -22.04
N GLU A 87 9.12 6.52 -21.30
CA GLU A 87 10.47 6.66 -21.81
C GLU A 87 11.47 6.04 -20.85
N GLY A 88 12.46 5.33 -21.37
CA GLY A 88 13.46 4.65 -20.58
C GLY A 88 14.90 4.96 -20.97
N VAL A 89 15.78 4.97 -19.96
CA VAL A 89 17.23 5.10 -20.12
C VAL A 89 17.92 4.22 -19.08
N GLY A 90 18.80 3.32 -19.54
CA GLY A 90 19.43 2.38 -18.63
C GLY A 90 18.39 1.59 -17.82
N PRO A 91 18.52 1.50 -16.49
CA PRO A 91 17.55 0.85 -15.63
C PRO A 91 16.37 1.75 -15.24
N LEU A 92 16.31 2.99 -15.69
CA LEU A 92 15.31 3.98 -15.32
C LEU A 92 14.21 4.07 -16.37
N LEU A 93 12.96 4.20 -15.90
CA LEU A 93 11.78 4.37 -16.72
C LEU A 93 10.98 5.55 -16.20
N VAL A 94 10.64 6.47 -17.07
CA VAL A 94 9.78 7.62 -16.73
C VAL A 94 8.42 7.45 -17.38
N LEU A 95 7.40 7.37 -16.56
CA LEU A 95 6.01 7.36 -16.98
C LEU A 95 5.44 8.76 -16.82
N LYS A 96 4.95 9.34 -17.90
CA LYS A 96 4.16 10.57 -17.83
C LYS A 96 2.69 10.21 -17.65
N THR A 97 2.02 10.94 -16.78
CA THR A 97 0.62 10.73 -16.43
C THR A 97 -0.16 12.03 -16.54
N ALA A 98 -1.48 11.93 -16.45
CA ALA A 98 -2.31 13.11 -16.17
C ALA A 98 -1.89 13.72 -14.80
N THR A 99 -2.06 15.03 -14.67
CA THR A 99 -1.74 15.77 -13.43
C THR A 99 -2.45 15.15 -12.21
N GLY A 100 -1.70 14.89 -11.15
CA GLY A 100 -2.20 14.27 -9.92
C GLY A 100 -2.34 12.75 -9.97
N ALA A 101 -2.09 12.09 -11.10
CA ALA A 101 -2.30 10.65 -11.26
C ALA A 101 -1.07 9.78 -10.94
N ALA A 102 0.12 10.36 -10.90
CA ALA A 102 1.36 9.61 -10.75
C ALA A 102 1.41 8.80 -9.44
N GLN A 103 0.91 9.34 -8.35
CA GLN A 103 0.89 8.67 -7.05
C GLN A 103 0.02 7.40 -7.08
N SER A 104 -1.17 7.48 -7.66
CA SER A 104 -2.08 6.33 -7.78
C SER A 104 -1.47 5.22 -8.63
N LEU A 105 -0.83 5.60 -9.73
CA LEU A 105 -0.15 4.66 -10.61
C LEU A 105 1.06 4.00 -9.93
N GLY A 106 1.82 4.76 -9.13
CA GLY A 106 2.94 4.24 -8.33
C GLY A 106 2.49 3.20 -7.30
N VAL A 107 1.43 3.48 -6.58
CA VAL A 107 0.84 2.55 -5.60
C VAL A 107 0.37 1.26 -6.28
N ALA A 108 -0.28 1.37 -7.44
CA ALA A 108 -0.74 0.20 -8.20
C ALA A 108 0.43 -0.64 -8.73
N LEU A 109 1.51 -0.01 -9.20
CA LEU A 109 2.70 -0.70 -9.68
C LEU A 109 3.46 -1.40 -8.56
N ASP A 110 3.63 -0.74 -7.42
CA ASP A 110 4.25 -1.35 -6.23
C ASP A 110 3.41 -2.53 -5.72
N GLY A 111 2.08 -2.39 -5.72
CA GLY A 111 1.14 -3.44 -5.34
C GLY A 111 1.12 -4.64 -6.28
N ALA A 112 1.45 -4.45 -7.54
CA ALA A 112 1.54 -5.52 -8.54
C ALA A 112 2.71 -6.50 -8.28
N GLY A 113 3.70 -6.09 -7.48
CA GLY A 113 4.76 -6.97 -7.03
C GLY A 113 5.69 -7.50 -8.14
N TRP A 114 5.90 -6.72 -9.20
CA TRP A 114 6.77 -7.15 -10.30
C TRP A 114 8.22 -7.24 -9.85
N THR A 115 8.79 -8.42 -9.95
CA THR A 115 10.17 -8.70 -9.49
C THR A 115 11.24 -7.90 -10.22
N ASP A 116 10.98 -7.47 -11.44
CA ASP A 116 11.87 -6.63 -12.25
C ASP A 116 11.92 -5.17 -11.79
N VAL A 117 10.94 -4.73 -10.99
CA VAL A 117 10.86 -3.38 -10.42
C VAL A 117 11.49 -3.38 -9.04
N LEU A 118 12.46 -2.49 -8.84
CA LEU A 118 13.09 -2.27 -7.55
C LEU A 118 12.25 -1.35 -6.66
N GLY A 119 11.64 -0.34 -7.26
CA GLY A 119 10.80 0.64 -6.58
C GLY A 119 10.34 1.75 -7.50
N THR A 120 9.47 2.61 -6.98
CA THR A 120 8.91 3.77 -7.69
C THR A 120 9.00 5.04 -6.86
N ILE A 121 9.09 6.18 -7.53
CA ILE A 121 9.03 7.51 -6.93
C ILE A 121 8.06 8.34 -7.75
N ALA A 122 6.97 8.78 -7.12
CA ALA A 122 5.92 9.54 -7.77
C ALA A 122 6.08 11.05 -7.55
N GLY A 123 6.04 11.81 -8.66
CA GLY A 123 5.78 13.24 -8.66
C GLY A 123 4.29 13.53 -8.83
N ASP A 124 3.96 14.66 -9.41
CA ASP A 124 2.58 15.05 -9.69
C ASP A 124 2.05 14.42 -11.00
N ASP A 125 2.81 14.55 -12.08
CA ASP A 125 2.49 14.09 -13.44
C ASP A 125 3.54 13.13 -14.02
N ALA A 126 4.48 12.70 -13.20
CA ALA A 126 5.54 11.78 -13.61
C ALA A 126 5.82 10.74 -12.52
N LEU A 127 6.00 9.50 -12.95
CA LEU A 127 6.40 8.38 -12.11
C LEU A 127 7.76 7.88 -12.58
N LEU A 128 8.74 7.89 -11.68
CA LEU A 128 10.03 7.24 -11.91
C LEU A 128 9.96 5.80 -11.45
N VAL A 129 10.22 4.87 -12.36
CA VAL A 129 10.34 3.44 -12.07
C VAL A 129 11.80 3.04 -12.15
N ILE A 130 12.30 2.42 -11.13
CA ILE A 130 13.66 1.92 -11.05
C ILE A 130 13.62 0.40 -11.21
N ALA A 131 14.17 -0.09 -12.31
CA ALA A 131 14.27 -1.51 -12.59
C ALA A 131 15.59 -2.09 -12.09
N ARG A 132 15.66 -3.40 -11.94
CA ARG A 132 16.86 -4.09 -11.46
C ARG A 132 18.01 -4.08 -12.46
N SER A 133 17.71 -3.91 -13.73
CA SER A 133 18.69 -3.84 -14.84
C SER A 133 18.06 -3.17 -16.07
N GLU A 134 18.85 -2.86 -17.06
CA GLU A 134 18.33 -2.36 -18.35
C GLU A 134 17.44 -3.39 -19.04
N ARG A 135 17.79 -4.67 -18.97
CA ARG A 135 16.95 -5.75 -19.50
C ARG A 135 15.61 -5.83 -18.80
N ALA A 136 15.62 -5.76 -17.46
CA ALA A 136 14.39 -5.72 -16.64
C ALA A 136 13.55 -4.48 -16.99
N ARG A 137 14.18 -3.32 -17.16
CA ARG A 137 13.48 -2.10 -17.58
C ARG A 137 12.77 -2.25 -18.92
N ARG A 138 13.39 -2.86 -19.90
CA ARG A 138 12.76 -3.12 -21.21
C ARG A 138 11.56 -4.04 -21.09
N ALA A 139 11.65 -5.09 -20.29
CA ALA A 139 10.52 -6.00 -20.02
C ALA A 139 9.36 -5.29 -19.33
N VAL A 140 9.65 -4.46 -18.33
CA VAL A 140 8.64 -3.64 -17.63
C VAL A 140 8.00 -2.63 -18.59
N GLN A 141 8.78 -1.96 -19.40
CA GLN A 141 8.29 -1.00 -20.41
C GLN A 141 7.32 -1.65 -21.37
N THR A 142 7.69 -2.76 -21.99
CA THR A 142 6.83 -3.50 -22.92
C THR A 142 5.51 -3.88 -22.26
N ARG A 143 5.56 -4.41 -21.04
CA ARG A 143 4.38 -4.82 -20.31
C ARG A 143 3.46 -3.65 -19.96
N LEU A 144 4.02 -2.50 -19.58
CA LEU A 144 3.24 -1.28 -19.31
C LEU A 144 2.57 -0.74 -20.58
N GLU A 145 3.31 -0.71 -21.70
CA GLU A 145 2.79 -0.26 -22.99
C GLU A 145 1.66 -1.17 -23.49
N GLU A 146 1.79 -2.48 -23.36
CA GLU A 146 0.75 -3.46 -23.69
C GLU A 146 -0.52 -3.25 -22.85
N LEU A 147 -0.36 -3.13 -21.53
CA LEU A 147 -1.49 -2.90 -20.61
C LEU A 147 -2.18 -1.55 -20.82
N ALA A 148 -1.42 -0.53 -21.23
CA ALA A 148 -1.95 0.80 -21.54
C ALA A 148 -2.61 0.88 -22.94
N GLY A 149 -2.40 -0.12 -23.78
CA GLY A 149 -2.83 -0.08 -25.18
C GLY A 149 -2.06 0.95 -26.01
N LEU A 150 -0.83 1.27 -25.62
CA LEU A 150 0.05 2.14 -26.39
C LEU A 150 0.66 1.36 -27.57
N PRO A 151 0.83 2.03 -28.72
CA PRO A 151 1.47 1.39 -29.90
C PRO A 151 2.94 1.06 -29.70
#